data_1db6aed6f9ebd98bb62829432f6bf0f2
#
_entry.id   1db6aed6f9ebd98bb62829432f6bf0f2
#
_cell.length_a   1.000
_cell.length_b   1.000
_cell.length_c   1.000
_cell.angle_alpha   90.00
_cell.angle_beta   90.00
_cell.angle_gamma   90.00
#
_symmetry.space_group_name_H-M   'P 1'
#
loop_
_entity.id
_entity.type
_entity.pdbx_description
1 polymer ?
#
loop_
_entity_poly.entity_id
_entity_poly.type
_entity_poly.pdbx_seq_one_letter_code
_entity_poly.pdbx_strand_id
1 'polypeptide(L)'
;MHAYVLPALFSLFVWWFSTGAIIYLDNLPAKTFIYSVVCASAVLAGCLIGLHATAGQTSLTAAYEAFFFGLFAWGWQEITFYMGYVTGPRSEPCPEGCSGWAHFVHAVQTSLYHELAIIGSAVAIVALTWHQPNQIGMWTFMVLWWMHQSAKLNVFFGVRNLNEEFLPEHLTFLKSFLKSKPMNLFFPVSITVSMVITTLLWVHAVDAKTAFARSGDTFLGTMMALAVLEHWFLVIPLPAGKLWQWGLASRKPAKAFDVEITAGFLGAGKTTYMRRRLADLAAVDQKISGKTVVLVNDFSSVGIDGSLLDNQGADVVELPNGCICCSLRDDLSRQLQDTVARWSPDRVLIEPSGVADIASLIGVMRRPALAPFVRELKVTTIIDAGAFLADYASLPKHFGAQARLASTLVINKADLVTPGVRMMVAETLRHLNPAVNILTARYGQVDAEPVKTLALVEVPPEAAHVCTESCAHEHEHEHHEHHEHHEHHEHHEHQHDHAGAELGFTSWNTELEHSIDADALHAVLESITHGAFGDIKRVKGLARSGAGWLHFDVAGGRASLTAFAAPKGEVARAVVIGRNIEERELHAALLACAVKLAA
;
A
#
# COMPACT_ATOMS: atom_id res chain seq x y z
N MET A 1 -18.05 -25.18 38.71
CA MET A 1 -17.52 -24.04 37.96
C MET A 1 -15.98 -24.05 37.92
N HIS A 2 -15.25 -24.09 39.04
CA HIS A 2 -13.79 -24.04 39.05
C HIS A 2 -13.09 -25.09 38.20
N ALA A 3 -13.68 -26.28 38.01
CA ALA A 3 -13.11 -27.39 37.27
C ALA A 3 -12.96 -27.17 35.75
N TYR A 4 -13.69 -26.20 35.16
CA TYR A 4 -13.62 -25.81 33.75
C TYR A 4 -12.96 -24.44 33.57
N VAL A 5 -13.28 -23.52 34.47
CA VAL A 5 -12.83 -22.12 34.35
C VAL A 5 -11.31 -22.02 34.44
N LEU A 6 -10.69 -22.73 35.39
CA LEU A 6 -9.23 -22.65 35.58
C LEU A 6 -8.45 -23.24 34.40
N PRO A 7 -8.78 -24.44 33.85
CA PRO A 7 -8.14 -24.92 32.63
C PRO A 7 -8.35 -24.02 31.43
N ALA A 8 -9.56 -23.49 31.24
CA ALA A 8 -9.86 -22.58 30.13
C ALA A 8 -9.07 -21.26 30.22
N LEU A 9 -9.01 -20.63 31.38
CA LEU A 9 -8.20 -19.42 31.61
C LEU A 9 -6.71 -19.68 31.44
N PHE A 10 -6.22 -20.84 31.86
CA PHE A 10 -4.84 -21.24 31.68
C PHE A 10 -4.52 -21.39 30.19
N SER A 11 -5.35 -22.08 29.41
CA SER A 11 -5.18 -22.22 27.95
C SER A 11 -5.18 -20.85 27.25
N LEU A 12 -6.15 -20.00 27.58
CA LEU A 12 -6.27 -18.65 27.01
C LEU A 12 -5.01 -17.81 27.31
N PHE A 13 -4.54 -17.84 28.56
CA PHE A 13 -3.38 -17.08 28.96
C PHE A 13 -2.10 -17.58 28.26
N VAL A 14 -1.87 -18.88 28.28
CA VAL A 14 -0.65 -19.46 27.68
C VAL A 14 -0.62 -19.23 26.17
N TRP A 15 -1.76 -19.42 25.48
CA TRP A 15 -1.88 -19.12 24.07
C TRP A 15 -1.61 -17.64 23.76
N TRP A 16 -2.29 -16.72 24.45
CA TRP A 16 -2.12 -15.29 24.23
C TRP A 16 -0.67 -14.83 24.51
N PHE A 17 -0.11 -15.28 25.61
CA PHE A 17 1.24 -14.92 26.02
C PHE A 17 2.31 -15.49 25.08
N SER A 18 2.22 -16.80 24.73
CA SER A 18 3.21 -17.44 23.86
C SER A 18 3.19 -16.84 22.45
N THR A 19 2.03 -16.56 21.89
CA THR A 19 1.90 -15.88 20.59
C THR A 19 2.55 -14.49 20.63
N GLY A 20 2.26 -13.68 21.65
CA GLY A 20 2.86 -12.37 21.79
C GLY A 20 4.37 -12.42 22.04
N ALA A 21 4.86 -13.43 22.77
CA ALA A 21 6.30 -13.64 22.98
C ALA A 21 7.02 -14.01 21.67
N ILE A 22 6.41 -14.85 20.83
CA ILE A 22 6.94 -15.18 19.50
C ILE A 22 7.03 -13.91 18.65
N ILE A 23 5.93 -13.15 18.53
CA ILE A 23 5.90 -11.88 17.80
C ILE A 23 6.97 -10.90 18.34
N TYR A 24 7.17 -10.84 19.66
CA TYR A 24 8.21 -10.00 20.24
C TYR A 24 9.62 -10.43 19.80
N LEU A 25 9.92 -11.73 19.83
CA LEU A 25 11.22 -12.29 19.45
C LEU A 25 11.51 -12.14 17.95
N ASP A 26 10.51 -12.30 17.08
CA ASP A 26 10.64 -12.20 15.62
C ASP A 26 10.94 -10.77 15.15
N ASN A 27 10.59 -9.78 15.95
CA ASN A 27 10.84 -8.37 15.64
C ASN A 27 12.14 -7.84 16.25
N LEU A 28 12.91 -8.66 16.96
CA LEU A 28 14.25 -8.31 17.43
C LEU A 28 15.26 -8.26 16.25
N PRO A 29 16.42 -7.62 16.42
CA PRO A 29 17.47 -7.61 15.39
C PRO A 29 17.86 -9.02 14.95
N ALA A 30 17.97 -9.28 13.64
CA ALA A 30 18.25 -10.61 13.08
C ALA A 30 19.49 -11.32 13.70
N LYS A 31 20.50 -10.56 14.16
CA LYS A 31 21.66 -11.10 14.88
C LYS A 31 21.31 -11.82 16.18
N THR A 32 20.14 -11.59 16.77
CA THR A 32 19.68 -12.25 18.00
C THR A 32 18.88 -13.52 17.74
N PHE A 33 18.45 -13.76 16.50
CA PHE A 33 17.62 -14.90 16.13
C PHE A 33 18.25 -16.25 16.46
N ILE A 34 19.58 -16.37 16.27
CA ILE A 34 20.29 -17.61 16.61
C ILE A 34 20.09 -18.00 18.07
N TYR A 35 20.13 -17.03 19.00
CA TYR A 35 19.93 -17.29 20.42
C TYR A 35 18.49 -17.73 20.71
N SER A 36 17.51 -17.11 20.07
CA SER A 36 16.10 -17.49 20.19
C SER A 36 15.84 -18.89 19.66
N VAL A 37 16.42 -19.25 18.50
CA VAL A 37 16.28 -20.59 17.91
C VAL A 37 16.96 -21.66 18.76
N VAL A 38 18.16 -21.39 19.28
CA VAL A 38 18.86 -22.32 20.18
C VAL A 38 18.08 -22.54 21.47
N CYS A 39 17.57 -21.46 22.08
CA CYS A 39 16.71 -21.53 23.26
C CYS A 39 15.43 -22.33 22.98
N ALA A 40 14.73 -22.02 21.89
CA ALA A 40 13.53 -22.74 21.48
C ALA A 40 13.79 -24.23 21.22
N SER A 41 14.96 -24.58 20.65
CA SER A 41 15.34 -25.97 20.41
C SER A 41 15.62 -26.72 21.75
N ALA A 42 16.23 -26.06 22.71
CA ALA A 42 16.37 -26.61 24.05
C ALA A 42 15.03 -26.80 24.76
N VAL A 43 14.09 -25.83 24.58
CA VAL A 43 12.72 -25.95 25.08
C VAL A 43 11.99 -27.13 24.40
N LEU A 44 12.10 -27.29 23.07
CA LEU A 44 11.51 -28.44 22.37
C LEU A 44 12.02 -29.77 22.93
N ALA A 45 13.33 -29.91 23.12
CA ALA A 45 13.92 -31.11 23.70
C ALA A 45 13.35 -31.38 25.12
N GLY A 46 13.26 -30.35 25.95
CA GLY A 46 12.64 -30.40 27.27
C GLY A 46 11.16 -30.81 27.21
N CYS A 47 10.42 -30.26 26.25
CA CYS A 47 9.00 -30.62 26.03
C CYS A 47 8.84 -32.10 25.62
N LEU A 48 9.68 -32.61 24.71
CA LEU A 48 9.64 -34.03 24.32
C LEU A 48 9.94 -34.98 25.49
N ILE A 49 10.94 -34.63 26.33
CA ILE A 49 11.23 -35.37 27.56
C ILE A 49 10.03 -35.29 28.52
N GLY A 50 9.47 -34.11 28.73
CA GLY A 50 8.31 -33.90 29.59
C GLY A 50 7.07 -34.65 29.13
N LEU A 51 6.78 -34.66 27.82
CA LEU A 51 5.69 -35.45 27.23
C LEU A 51 5.89 -36.95 27.51
N HIS A 52 7.10 -37.46 27.33
CA HIS A 52 7.40 -38.84 27.64
C HIS A 52 7.22 -39.17 29.13
N ALA A 53 7.72 -38.29 30.02
CA ALA A 53 7.65 -38.47 31.47
C ALA A 53 6.19 -38.42 31.99
N THR A 54 5.33 -37.60 31.37
CA THR A 54 3.93 -37.45 31.79
C THR A 54 2.97 -38.43 31.08
N ALA A 55 3.44 -39.12 30.03
CA ALA A 55 2.60 -39.97 29.17
C ALA A 55 1.85 -41.06 29.93
N GLY A 56 2.48 -41.68 30.92
CA GLY A 56 1.88 -42.73 31.78
C GLY A 56 1.04 -42.20 32.95
N GLN A 57 0.92 -40.89 33.13
CA GLN A 57 0.30 -40.29 34.33
C GLN A 57 -1.08 -39.68 33.99
N THR A 58 -2.08 -39.94 34.85
CA THR A 58 -3.45 -39.45 34.74
C THR A 58 -3.84 -38.52 35.92
N SER A 59 -2.88 -37.82 36.49
CA SER A 59 -3.12 -36.83 37.53
C SER A 59 -3.54 -35.49 36.91
N LEU A 60 -4.19 -34.63 37.69
CA LEU A 60 -4.55 -33.27 37.27
C LEU A 60 -3.30 -32.48 36.85
N THR A 61 -2.22 -32.57 37.61
CA THR A 61 -0.94 -31.90 37.29
C THR A 61 -0.38 -32.38 35.96
N ALA A 62 -0.38 -33.70 35.72
CA ALA A 62 0.08 -34.28 34.45
C ALA A 62 -0.76 -33.81 33.25
N ALA A 63 -2.05 -33.47 33.42
CA ALA A 63 -2.88 -32.90 32.39
C ALA A 63 -2.38 -31.49 31.98
N TYR A 64 -2.08 -30.62 32.97
CA TYR A 64 -1.55 -29.28 32.73
C TYR A 64 -0.16 -29.32 32.10
N GLU A 65 0.73 -30.17 32.62
CA GLU A 65 2.09 -30.34 32.12
C GLU A 65 2.08 -30.84 30.67
N ALA A 66 1.30 -31.86 30.35
CA ALA A 66 1.19 -32.40 28.99
C ALA A 66 0.65 -31.35 28.00
N PHE A 67 -0.39 -30.61 28.40
CA PHE A 67 -0.91 -29.49 27.60
C PHE A 67 0.19 -28.44 27.34
N PHE A 68 0.89 -28.00 28.39
CA PHE A 68 1.97 -27.03 28.29
C PHE A 68 3.08 -27.53 27.35
N PHE A 69 3.57 -28.75 27.52
CA PHE A 69 4.60 -29.31 26.66
C PHE A 69 4.17 -29.44 25.21
N GLY A 70 2.93 -29.85 24.93
CA GLY A 70 2.39 -29.90 23.57
C GLY A 70 2.34 -28.54 22.89
N LEU A 71 1.88 -27.52 23.61
CA LEU A 71 1.80 -26.16 23.10
C LEU A 71 3.19 -25.54 22.87
N PHE A 72 4.13 -25.72 23.78
CA PHE A 72 5.49 -25.19 23.61
C PHE A 72 6.31 -25.96 22.57
N ALA A 73 6.05 -27.24 22.36
CA ALA A 73 6.61 -27.99 21.23
C ALA A 73 6.12 -27.40 19.88
N TRP A 74 4.89 -26.91 19.81
CA TRP A 74 4.40 -26.14 18.67
C TRP A 74 5.10 -24.79 18.52
N GLY A 75 5.39 -24.10 19.60
CA GLY A 75 6.09 -22.81 19.59
C GLY A 75 7.44 -22.83 18.88
N TRP A 76 8.17 -23.96 18.90
CA TRP A 76 9.40 -24.13 18.14
C TRP A 76 9.18 -24.06 16.63
N GLN A 77 8.06 -24.62 16.13
CA GLN A 77 7.70 -24.60 14.71
C GLN A 77 7.52 -23.14 14.25
N GLU A 78 6.77 -22.38 15.01
CA GLU A 78 6.49 -20.96 14.70
C GLU A 78 7.76 -20.11 14.75
N ILE A 79 8.55 -20.19 15.84
CA ILE A 79 9.79 -19.41 16.01
C ILE A 79 10.77 -19.69 14.87
N THR A 80 11.00 -20.96 14.51
CA THR A 80 11.96 -21.30 13.45
C THR A 80 11.51 -20.88 12.07
N PHE A 81 10.19 -20.87 11.82
CA PHE A 81 9.62 -20.38 10.57
C PHE A 81 9.71 -18.86 10.47
N TYR A 82 9.16 -18.13 11.45
CA TYR A 82 9.14 -16.67 11.41
C TYR A 82 10.54 -16.04 11.49
N MET A 83 11.51 -16.69 12.09
CA MET A 83 12.93 -16.27 12.05
C MET A 83 13.67 -16.71 10.77
N GLY A 84 13.02 -17.40 9.84
CA GLY A 84 13.59 -17.77 8.54
C GLY A 84 14.57 -18.96 8.56
N TYR A 85 14.67 -19.73 9.66
CA TYR A 85 15.58 -20.88 9.76
C TYR A 85 14.99 -22.15 9.15
N VAL A 86 13.71 -22.41 9.36
CA VAL A 86 13.01 -23.58 8.83
C VAL A 86 11.81 -23.10 8.02
N THR A 87 12.06 -22.77 6.75
CA THR A 87 11.03 -22.28 5.82
C THR A 87 10.82 -23.30 4.67
N GLY A 88 11.32 -23.02 3.50
CA GLY A 88 11.24 -23.88 2.33
C GLY A 88 12.36 -23.59 1.33
N PRO A 89 12.42 -24.33 0.23
CA PRO A 89 13.45 -24.13 -0.79
C PRO A 89 13.26 -22.86 -1.62
N ARG A 90 12.09 -22.18 -1.49
CA ARG A 90 11.78 -20.96 -2.23
C ARG A 90 11.68 -19.78 -1.28
N SER A 91 12.52 -18.76 -1.49
CA SER A 91 12.53 -17.47 -0.78
C SER A 91 12.28 -16.27 -1.68
N GLU A 92 11.70 -16.50 -2.87
CA GLU A 92 11.42 -15.49 -3.89
C GLU A 92 9.92 -15.32 -4.10
N PRO A 93 9.45 -14.13 -4.51
CA PRO A 93 8.04 -13.90 -4.86
C PRO A 93 7.55 -14.83 -5.97
N CYS A 94 6.23 -14.92 -6.11
CA CYS A 94 5.63 -15.62 -7.25
C CYS A 94 5.98 -14.89 -8.55
N PRO A 95 6.42 -15.60 -9.61
CA PRO A 95 6.65 -14.99 -10.93
C PRO A 95 5.39 -14.32 -11.47
N GLU A 96 5.57 -13.26 -12.26
CA GLU A 96 4.46 -12.58 -12.93
C GLU A 96 3.67 -13.56 -13.82
N GLY A 97 2.34 -13.45 -13.79
CA GLY A 97 1.45 -14.35 -14.54
C GLY A 97 1.31 -15.77 -13.96
N CYS A 98 1.95 -16.08 -12.84
CA CYS A 98 1.83 -17.38 -12.19
C CYS A 98 0.41 -17.60 -11.62
N SER A 99 -0.26 -18.68 -12.05
CA SER A 99 -1.64 -19.00 -11.63
C SER A 99 -1.88 -20.50 -11.53
N GLY A 100 -3.01 -20.89 -10.98
CA GLY A 100 -3.45 -22.28 -10.93
C GLY A 100 -2.51 -23.20 -10.15
N TRP A 101 -2.19 -24.38 -10.69
CA TRP A 101 -1.37 -25.39 -10.05
C TRP A 101 0.08 -24.95 -9.81
N ALA A 102 0.68 -24.20 -10.74
CA ALA A 102 2.03 -23.66 -10.56
C ALA A 102 2.12 -22.71 -9.37
N HIS A 103 1.12 -21.82 -9.20
CA HIS A 103 1.02 -20.95 -8.03
C HIS A 103 0.93 -21.73 -6.71
N PHE A 104 0.13 -22.80 -6.68
CA PHE A 104 0.02 -23.68 -5.52
C PHE A 104 1.35 -24.36 -5.18
N VAL A 105 2.03 -24.94 -6.17
CA VAL A 105 3.34 -25.59 -5.98
C VAL A 105 4.37 -24.59 -5.46
N HIS A 106 4.43 -23.38 -6.02
CA HIS A 106 5.34 -22.34 -5.53
C HIS A 106 5.00 -21.93 -4.09
N ALA A 107 3.72 -21.82 -3.73
CA ALA A 107 3.31 -21.52 -2.35
C ALA A 107 3.75 -22.64 -1.38
N VAL A 108 3.57 -23.92 -1.74
CA VAL A 108 4.05 -25.06 -0.93
C VAL A 108 5.57 -25.01 -0.76
N GLN A 109 6.31 -24.68 -1.82
CA GLN A 109 7.76 -24.58 -1.77
C GLN A 109 8.27 -23.51 -0.77
N THR A 110 7.48 -22.48 -0.45
CA THR A 110 7.89 -21.44 0.54
C THR A 110 7.95 -21.97 1.96
N SER A 111 7.24 -23.04 2.29
CA SER A 111 7.13 -23.60 3.65
C SER A 111 7.36 -25.11 3.73
N LEU A 112 7.93 -25.74 2.70
CA LEU A 112 8.06 -27.19 2.62
C LEU A 112 8.87 -27.77 3.78
N TYR A 113 10.01 -27.19 4.15
CA TYR A 113 10.85 -27.70 5.24
C TYR A 113 10.16 -27.50 6.60
N HIS A 114 9.38 -26.44 6.74
CA HIS A 114 8.56 -26.21 7.93
C HIS A 114 7.48 -27.27 8.07
N GLU A 115 6.77 -27.64 7.01
CA GLU A 115 5.78 -28.73 7.04
C GLU A 115 6.44 -30.08 7.40
N LEU A 116 7.60 -30.36 6.83
CA LEU A 116 8.34 -31.58 7.17
C LEU A 116 8.81 -31.59 8.63
N ALA A 117 9.20 -30.44 9.18
CA ALA A 117 9.58 -30.32 10.60
C ALA A 117 8.37 -30.56 11.52
N ILE A 118 7.19 -30.01 11.15
CA ILE A 118 5.94 -30.26 11.89
C ILE A 118 5.62 -31.77 11.87
N ILE A 119 5.67 -32.42 10.71
CA ILE A 119 5.43 -33.86 10.57
C ILE A 119 6.43 -34.66 11.41
N GLY A 120 7.73 -34.31 11.36
CA GLY A 120 8.76 -34.95 12.16
C GLY A 120 8.49 -34.85 13.66
N SER A 121 8.12 -33.64 14.12
CA SER A 121 7.75 -33.41 15.52
C SER A 121 6.49 -34.16 15.94
N ALA A 122 5.47 -34.21 15.07
CA ALA A 122 4.24 -34.96 15.30
C ALA A 122 4.54 -36.46 15.45
N VAL A 123 5.34 -37.02 14.54
CA VAL A 123 5.76 -38.45 14.59
C VAL A 123 6.54 -38.72 15.89
N ALA A 124 7.46 -37.85 16.29
CA ALA A 124 8.20 -38.00 17.54
C ALA A 124 7.26 -37.98 18.77
N ILE A 125 6.33 -37.01 18.83
CA ILE A 125 5.36 -36.91 19.93
C ILE A 125 4.46 -38.15 19.99
N VAL A 126 3.93 -38.58 18.86
CA VAL A 126 3.10 -39.83 18.78
C VAL A 126 3.91 -41.02 19.26
N ALA A 127 5.15 -41.20 18.81
CA ALA A 127 5.99 -42.32 19.21
C ALA A 127 6.27 -42.33 20.72
N LEU A 128 6.55 -41.15 21.31
CA LEU A 128 6.84 -40.98 22.74
C LEU A 128 5.61 -41.24 23.64
N THR A 129 4.41 -41.00 23.11
CA THR A 129 3.16 -41.13 23.87
C THR A 129 2.32 -42.35 23.40
N TRP A 130 2.90 -43.22 22.56
CA TRP A 130 2.20 -44.36 21.97
C TRP A 130 1.59 -45.28 23.00
N HIS A 131 0.32 -45.57 22.88
CA HIS A 131 -0.46 -46.40 23.80
C HIS A 131 -0.41 -45.97 25.29
N GLN A 132 0.02 -44.76 25.59
CA GLN A 132 0.01 -44.22 26.94
C GLN A 132 -1.35 -43.56 27.26
N PRO A 133 -1.79 -43.49 28.53
CA PRO A 133 -3.10 -42.95 28.89
C PRO A 133 -3.20 -41.43 28.78
N ASN A 134 -2.08 -40.69 28.88
CA ASN A 134 -2.09 -39.24 28.74
C ASN A 134 -1.71 -38.82 27.31
N GLN A 135 -2.71 -38.55 26.52
CA GLN A 135 -2.60 -38.09 25.13
C GLN A 135 -2.85 -36.57 24.98
N ILE A 136 -2.99 -35.83 26.09
CA ILE A 136 -3.37 -34.40 26.05
C ILE A 136 -2.37 -33.58 25.26
N GLY A 137 -1.07 -33.75 25.50
CA GLY A 137 -0.04 -32.98 24.79
C GLY A 137 0.04 -33.30 23.30
N MET A 138 -0.13 -34.59 22.93
CA MET A 138 -0.22 -35.00 21.53
C MET A 138 -1.42 -34.32 20.83
N TRP A 139 -2.61 -34.41 21.42
CA TRP A 139 -3.79 -33.79 20.82
C TRP A 139 -3.69 -32.26 20.79
N THR A 140 -3.05 -31.63 21.78
CA THR A 140 -2.77 -30.19 21.76
C THR A 140 -1.94 -29.81 20.53
N PHE A 141 -0.85 -30.54 20.26
CA PHE A 141 -0.01 -30.32 19.08
C PHE A 141 -0.78 -30.54 17.78
N MET A 142 -1.61 -31.62 17.71
CA MET A 142 -2.42 -31.94 16.53
C MET A 142 -3.51 -30.89 16.24
N VAL A 143 -4.15 -30.34 17.27
CA VAL A 143 -5.15 -29.27 17.12
C VAL A 143 -4.48 -28.01 16.55
N LEU A 144 -3.31 -27.62 17.08
CA LEU A 144 -2.57 -26.47 16.58
C LEU A 144 -2.14 -26.67 15.12
N TRP A 145 -1.60 -27.84 14.78
CA TRP A 145 -1.23 -28.17 13.40
C TRP A 145 -2.42 -28.12 12.44
N TRP A 146 -3.53 -28.81 12.80
CA TRP A 146 -4.75 -28.82 11.99
C TRP A 146 -5.28 -27.41 11.70
N MET A 147 -5.38 -26.59 12.74
CA MET A 147 -5.91 -25.23 12.62
C MET A 147 -4.95 -24.32 11.86
N HIS A 148 -3.64 -24.48 12.03
CA HIS A 148 -2.63 -23.78 11.25
C HIS A 148 -2.77 -24.09 9.75
N GLN A 149 -2.92 -25.37 9.36
CA GLN A 149 -3.15 -25.75 7.96
C GLN A 149 -4.45 -25.16 7.42
N SER A 150 -5.51 -25.19 8.21
CA SER A 150 -6.79 -24.57 7.85
C SER A 150 -6.65 -23.06 7.62
N ALA A 151 -5.94 -22.35 8.48
CA ALA A 151 -5.68 -20.92 8.33
C ALA A 151 -4.85 -20.62 7.07
N LYS A 152 -3.76 -21.37 6.82
CA LYS A 152 -2.93 -21.22 5.60
C LYS A 152 -3.74 -21.42 4.32
N LEU A 153 -4.60 -22.44 4.26
CA LEU A 153 -5.47 -22.67 3.10
C LEU A 153 -6.48 -21.53 2.92
N ASN A 154 -7.08 -21.04 3.99
CA ASN A 154 -8.00 -19.91 3.92
C ASN A 154 -7.32 -18.65 3.37
N VAL A 155 -6.12 -18.31 3.86
CA VAL A 155 -5.34 -17.17 3.38
C VAL A 155 -4.92 -17.36 1.92
N PHE A 156 -4.52 -18.56 1.51
CA PHE A 156 -4.17 -18.89 0.13
C PHE A 156 -5.36 -18.75 -0.84
N PHE A 157 -6.55 -19.21 -0.46
CA PHE A 157 -7.76 -19.08 -1.29
C PHE A 157 -8.34 -17.67 -1.31
N GLY A 158 -8.00 -16.87 -0.32
CA GLY A 158 -8.32 -15.45 -0.20
C GLY A 158 -9.27 -15.15 0.96
N VAL A 159 -8.84 -14.21 1.80
CA VAL A 159 -9.58 -13.67 2.95
C VAL A 159 -9.45 -12.16 2.98
N ARG A 160 -10.28 -11.50 3.80
CA ARG A 160 -10.30 -10.04 3.89
C ARG A 160 -9.07 -9.47 4.61
N ASN A 161 -8.71 -10.07 5.75
CA ASN A 161 -7.62 -9.61 6.60
C ASN A 161 -6.43 -10.57 6.47
N LEU A 162 -5.38 -10.13 5.82
CA LEU A 162 -4.20 -10.94 5.59
C LEU A 162 -3.22 -10.90 6.79
N ASN A 163 -3.47 -10.02 7.77
CA ASN A 163 -2.63 -9.82 8.96
C ASN A 163 -1.14 -9.61 8.62
N GLU A 164 -0.88 -8.90 7.52
CA GLU A 164 0.48 -8.66 6.99
C GLU A 164 1.38 -7.94 8.00
N GLU A 165 0.77 -7.25 8.97
CA GLU A 165 1.48 -6.57 10.07
C GLU A 165 2.28 -7.51 10.97
N PHE A 166 1.95 -8.81 11.01
CA PHE A 166 2.69 -9.81 11.76
C PHE A 166 3.83 -10.45 10.96
N LEU A 167 3.90 -10.20 9.65
CA LEU A 167 4.91 -10.82 8.80
C LEU A 167 6.25 -10.07 8.92
N PRO A 168 7.35 -10.75 9.32
CA PRO A 168 8.68 -10.15 9.38
C PRO A 168 9.18 -9.69 8.00
N GLU A 169 10.06 -8.68 7.98
CA GLU A 169 10.58 -8.09 6.72
C GLU A 169 11.20 -9.11 5.76
N HIS A 170 11.96 -10.07 6.27
CA HIS A 170 12.63 -11.10 5.45
C HIS A 170 11.67 -12.15 4.87
N LEU A 171 10.40 -12.19 5.30
CA LEU A 171 9.35 -13.05 4.77
C LEU A 171 8.33 -12.31 3.90
N THR A 172 8.58 -11.05 3.55
CA THR A 172 7.65 -10.24 2.74
C THR A 172 7.34 -10.83 1.37
N PHE A 173 8.23 -11.65 0.80
CA PHE A 173 7.98 -12.39 -0.45
C PHE A 173 6.73 -13.30 -0.37
N LEU A 174 6.34 -13.73 0.83
CA LEU A 174 5.12 -14.52 1.05
C LEU A 174 3.85 -13.75 0.66
N LYS A 175 3.86 -12.41 0.72
CA LYS A 175 2.71 -11.59 0.33
C LYS A 175 2.24 -11.87 -1.10
N SER A 176 3.14 -12.24 -2.02
CA SER A 176 2.82 -12.58 -3.40
C SER A 176 1.95 -13.83 -3.55
N PHE A 177 1.84 -14.65 -2.49
CA PHE A 177 1.02 -15.86 -2.44
C PHE A 177 -0.31 -15.66 -1.71
N LEU A 178 -0.49 -14.50 -1.07
CA LEU A 178 -1.71 -14.17 -0.32
C LEU A 178 -2.73 -13.53 -1.25
N LYS A 179 -4.01 -13.84 -1.05
CA LYS A 179 -5.10 -13.26 -1.84
C LYS A 179 -6.07 -12.50 -0.95
N SER A 180 -6.29 -11.22 -1.27
CA SER A 180 -7.33 -10.43 -0.61
C SER A 180 -8.67 -10.66 -1.29
N LYS A 181 -9.65 -11.21 -0.54
CA LYS A 181 -11.04 -11.39 -0.95
C LYS A 181 -11.93 -11.21 0.27
N PRO A 182 -13.21 -10.84 0.10
CA PRO A 182 -14.12 -10.75 1.24
C PRO A 182 -14.21 -12.06 2.05
N MET A 183 -14.27 -13.19 1.36
CA MET A 183 -14.31 -14.54 1.92
C MET A 183 -14.10 -15.55 0.79
N ASN A 184 -13.58 -16.74 1.08
CA ASN A 184 -13.48 -17.87 0.15
C ASN A 184 -14.49 -18.98 0.49
N LEU A 185 -14.71 -19.93 -0.43
CA LEU A 185 -15.70 -21.02 -0.24
C LEU A 185 -15.23 -22.10 0.76
N PHE A 186 -13.94 -22.20 1.06
CA PHE A 186 -13.42 -23.15 2.04
C PHE A 186 -13.67 -22.65 3.48
N PHE A 187 -13.76 -21.35 3.69
CA PHE A 187 -13.95 -20.75 5.01
C PHE A 187 -15.19 -21.29 5.77
N PRO A 188 -16.41 -21.26 5.20
CA PRO A 188 -17.58 -21.82 5.88
C PRO A 188 -17.42 -23.29 6.24
N VAL A 189 -16.78 -24.09 5.38
CA VAL A 189 -16.55 -25.52 5.63
C VAL A 189 -15.58 -25.70 6.80
N SER A 190 -14.44 -24.99 6.79
CA SER A 190 -13.44 -25.07 7.85
C SER A 190 -14.01 -24.65 9.21
N ILE A 191 -14.77 -23.56 9.25
CA ILE A 191 -15.42 -23.07 10.48
C ILE A 191 -16.46 -24.07 10.97
N THR A 192 -17.33 -24.60 10.10
CA THR A 192 -18.38 -25.54 10.51
C THR A 192 -17.76 -26.81 11.12
N VAL A 193 -16.76 -27.39 10.46
CA VAL A 193 -16.07 -28.59 10.98
C VAL A 193 -15.41 -28.29 12.33
N SER A 194 -14.70 -27.16 12.45
CA SER A 194 -14.02 -26.77 13.68
C SER A 194 -15.01 -26.50 14.82
N MET A 195 -16.16 -25.88 14.55
CA MET A 195 -17.22 -25.68 15.56
C MET A 195 -17.83 -26.99 16.04
N VAL A 196 -18.06 -27.96 15.13
CA VAL A 196 -18.55 -29.30 15.51
C VAL A 196 -17.53 -29.98 16.43
N ILE A 197 -16.24 -29.97 16.08
CA ILE A 197 -15.19 -30.56 16.91
C ILE A 197 -15.13 -29.85 18.28
N THR A 198 -15.16 -28.53 18.29
CA THR A 198 -15.21 -27.73 19.54
C THR A 198 -16.37 -28.16 20.44
N THR A 199 -17.56 -28.28 19.86
CA THR A 199 -18.77 -28.69 20.59
C THR A 199 -18.61 -30.09 21.17
N LEU A 200 -18.11 -31.06 20.39
CA LEU A 200 -17.88 -32.44 20.85
C LEU A 200 -16.88 -32.46 22.01
N LEU A 201 -15.77 -31.72 21.93
CA LEU A 201 -14.78 -31.64 23.01
C LEU A 201 -15.40 -31.07 24.30
N TRP A 202 -16.24 -30.04 24.19
CA TRP A 202 -16.96 -29.49 25.36
C TRP A 202 -18.00 -30.46 25.93
N VAL A 203 -18.72 -31.23 25.10
CA VAL A 203 -19.63 -32.30 25.55
C VAL A 203 -18.83 -33.36 26.31
N HIS A 204 -17.69 -33.82 25.76
CA HIS A 204 -16.82 -34.77 26.44
C HIS A 204 -16.27 -34.24 27.76
N ALA A 205 -15.89 -32.94 27.82
CA ALA A 205 -15.46 -32.30 29.05
C ALA A 205 -16.54 -32.31 30.13
N VAL A 206 -17.82 -32.09 29.74
CA VAL A 206 -18.96 -32.12 30.68
C VAL A 206 -19.22 -33.53 31.20
N ASP A 207 -19.15 -34.56 30.33
CA ASP A 207 -19.41 -35.95 30.65
C ASP A 207 -18.21 -36.63 31.35
N ALA A 208 -17.04 -35.97 31.40
CA ALA A 208 -15.82 -36.55 31.96
C ALA A 208 -15.93 -36.85 33.45
N LYS A 209 -15.64 -38.09 33.81
CA LYS A 209 -15.76 -38.59 35.20
C LYS A 209 -14.57 -38.24 36.08
N THR A 210 -13.39 -38.04 35.47
CA THR A 210 -12.17 -37.72 36.22
C THR A 210 -11.76 -36.27 36.03
N ALA A 211 -11.06 -35.67 36.99
CA ALA A 211 -10.51 -34.31 36.87
C ALA A 211 -9.47 -34.22 35.74
N PHE A 212 -8.71 -35.29 35.52
CA PHE A 212 -7.74 -35.40 34.44
C PHE A 212 -8.44 -35.26 33.06
N ALA A 213 -9.39 -36.15 32.76
CA ALA A 213 -10.10 -36.13 31.48
C ALA A 213 -10.84 -34.79 31.25
N ARG A 214 -11.54 -34.31 32.28
CA ARG A 214 -12.25 -33.02 32.23
C ARG A 214 -11.33 -31.87 31.88
N SER A 215 -10.17 -31.77 32.51
CA SER A 215 -9.20 -30.71 32.23
C SER A 215 -8.60 -30.86 30.84
N GLY A 216 -8.26 -32.09 30.41
CA GLY A 216 -7.75 -32.39 29.08
C GLY A 216 -8.71 -31.95 27.96
N ASP A 217 -9.97 -32.37 28.05
CA ASP A 217 -10.99 -31.99 27.06
C ASP A 217 -11.30 -30.48 27.12
N THR A 218 -11.24 -29.85 28.32
CA THR A 218 -11.39 -28.39 28.44
C THR A 218 -10.22 -27.65 27.76
N PHE A 219 -8.98 -28.10 27.91
CA PHE A 219 -7.83 -27.53 27.20
C PHE A 219 -8.02 -27.58 25.70
N LEU A 220 -8.32 -28.75 25.16
CA LEU A 220 -8.51 -28.96 23.72
C LEU A 220 -9.72 -28.19 23.18
N GLY A 221 -10.85 -28.20 23.91
CA GLY A 221 -12.04 -27.45 23.53
C GLY A 221 -11.82 -25.94 23.55
N THR A 222 -11.04 -25.42 24.51
CA THR A 222 -10.67 -24.01 24.56
C THR A 222 -9.72 -23.65 23.41
N MET A 223 -8.70 -24.45 23.13
CA MET A 223 -7.78 -24.21 21.99
C MET A 223 -8.52 -24.22 20.66
N MET A 224 -9.43 -25.16 20.45
CA MET A 224 -10.27 -25.18 19.25
C MET A 224 -11.17 -23.94 19.15
N ALA A 225 -11.77 -23.50 20.25
CA ALA A 225 -12.60 -22.29 20.27
C ALA A 225 -11.78 -21.04 19.95
N LEU A 226 -10.55 -20.91 20.49
CA LEU A 226 -9.63 -19.83 20.17
C LEU A 226 -9.21 -19.85 18.69
N ALA A 227 -8.91 -21.02 18.15
CA ALA A 227 -8.56 -21.17 16.74
C ALA A 227 -9.74 -20.83 15.81
N VAL A 228 -10.99 -21.17 16.17
CA VAL A 228 -12.20 -20.71 15.48
C VAL A 228 -12.29 -19.19 15.51
N LEU A 229 -12.02 -18.57 16.66
CA LEU A 229 -11.99 -17.10 16.80
C LEU A 229 -10.91 -16.46 15.90
N GLU A 230 -9.70 -17.04 15.84
CA GLU A 230 -8.64 -16.58 14.92
C GLU A 230 -9.06 -16.67 13.45
N HIS A 231 -9.78 -17.70 13.04
CA HIS A 231 -10.33 -17.80 11.69
C HIS A 231 -11.34 -16.68 11.41
N TRP A 232 -12.20 -16.34 12.38
CA TRP A 232 -13.09 -15.19 12.23
C TRP A 232 -12.33 -13.86 12.07
N PHE A 233 -11.17 -13.70 12.69
CA PHE A 233 -10.31 -12.52 12.49
C PHE A 233 -9.78 -12.41 11.04
N LEU A 234 -9.75 -13.49 10.27
CA LEU A 234 -9.39 -13.43 8.84
C LEU A 234 -10.48 -12.78 7.97
N VAL A 235 -11.74 -12.75 8.41
CA VAL A 235 -12.88 -12.28 7.62
C VAL A 235 -13.52 -11.03 8.19
N ILE A 236 -13.69 -10.94 9.51
CA ILE A 236 -14.30 -9.79 10.18
C ILE A 236 -13.27 -8.65 10.28
N PRO A 237 -13.63 -7.38 9.97
CA PRO A 237 -12.72 -6.24 10.03
C PRO A 237 -12.45 -5.79 11.48
N LEU A 238 -11.85 -6.67 12.28
CA LEU A 238 -11.43 -6.37 13.64
C LEU A 238 -9.91 -6.13 13.67
N PRO A 239 -9.43 -5.17 14.46
CA PRO A 239 -8.00 -4.91 14.62
C PRO A 239 -7.37 -5.96 15.54
N ALA A 240 -7.23 -7.21 15.05
CA ALA A 240 -6.68 -8.33 15.82
C ALA A 240 -5.26 -8.04 16.36
N GLY A 241 -4.47 -7.24 15.65
CA GLY A 241 -3.14 -6.80 16.06
C GLY A 241 -3.09 -6.09 17.42
N LYS A 242 -4.20 -5.46 17.84
CA LYS A 242 -4.26 -4.83 19.17
C LYS A 242 -4.13 -5.82 20.33
N LEU A 243 -4.48 -7.09 20.15
CA LEU A 243 -4.35 -8.13 21.17
C LEU A 243 -2.87 -8.41 21.51
N TRP A 244 -1.98 -8.25 20.54
CA TRP A 244 -0.53 -8.49 20.68
C TRP A 244 0.31 -7.23 20.48
N GLN A 245 -0.25 -6.04 20.68
CA GLN A 245 0.47 -4.78 20.51
C GLN A 245 1.76 -4.72 21.35
N TRP A 246 1.78 -5.35 22.52
CA TRP A 246 2.97 -5.46 23.35
C TRP A 246 4.07 -6.31 22.69
N GLY A 247 3.71 -7.37 21.94
CA GLY A 247 4.65 -8.19 21.17
C GLY A 247 5.27 -7.39 20.01
N LEU A 248 4.49 -6.51 19.37
CA LEU A 248 4.97 -5.61 18.32
C LEU A 248 5.87 -4.48 18.85
N ALA A 249 5.93 -4.26 20.15
CA ALA A 249 6.74 -3.19 20.76
C ALA A 249 8.25 -3.36 20.55
N SER A 250 8.73 -4.56 20.25
CA SER A 250 10.14 -4.82 19.89
C SER A 250 10.45 -4.40 18.44
N ARG A 251 9.44 -4.20 17.62
CA ARG A 251 9.60 -3.69 16.26
C ARG A 251 10.20 -2.28 16.35
N LYS A 252 11.29 -2.05 15.65
CA LYS A 252 11.81 -0.69 15.56
C LYS A 252 10.67 0.21 15.07
N PRO A 253 10.38 1.31 15.78
CA PRO A 253 9.41 2.26 15.24
C PRO A 253 9.88 2.63 13.84
N ALA A 254 8.98 2.56 12.86
CA ALA A 254 9.30 3.03 11.52
C ALA A 254 9.84 4.46 11.67
N LYS A 255 10.98 4.71 11.05
CA LYS A 255 11.66 6.01 11.14
C LYS A 255 10.70 7.09 10.68
N ALA A 256 10.55 8.14 11.47
CA ALA A 256 9.77 9.30 11.05
C ALA A 256 10.43 9.97 9.84
N PHE A 257 9.63 10.30 8.84
CA PHE A 257 10.07 10.87 7.57
C PHE A 257 9.28 12.14 7.23
N ASP A 258 9.89 12.99 6.40
CA ASP A 258 9.23 14.16 5.84
C ASP A 258 8.50 13.79 4.55
N VAL A 259 7.33 14.39 4.33
CA VAL A 259 6.56 14.24 3.10
C VAL A 259 6.47 15.59 2.39
N GLU A 260 6.86 15.63 1.12
CA GLU A 260 6.68 16.79 0.26
C GLU A 260 5.83 16.39 -0.95
N ILE A 261 4.64 16.99 -1.08
CA ILE A 261 3.72 16.77 -2.21
C ILE A 261 3.92 17.90 -3.21
N THR A 262 4.31 17.56 -4.45
CA THR A 262 4.43 18.53 -5.55
C THR A 262 3.15 18.51 -6.38
N ALA A 263 2.18 19.34 -6.00
CA ALA A 263 0.90 19.51 -6.69
C ALA A 263 1.00 20.51 -7.86
N GLY A 264 -0.06 20.62 -8.64
CA GLY A 264 -0.19 21.56 -9.76
C GLY A 264 -0.85 20.89 -10.96
N PHE A 265 -1.48 21.69 -11.82
CA PHE A 265 -2.23 21.18 -12.96
C PHE A 265 -1.31 20.57 -14.04
N LEU A 266 -1.94 19.98 -15.05
CA LEU A 266 -1.26 19.39 -16.19
C LEU A 266 -0.36 20.43 -16.89
N GLY A 267 0.91 20.09 -17.11
CA GLY A 267 1.86 20.97 -17.78
C GLY A 267 2.41 22.15 -16.98
N ALA A 268 2.04 22.33 -15.70
CA ALA A 268 2.57 23.39 -14.85
C ALA A 268 4.08 23.29 -14.59
N GLY A 269 4.70 22.12 -14.84
CA GLY A 269 6.13 21.88 -14.67
C GLY A 269 6.49 21.18 -13.36
N LYS A 270 5.59 20.36 -12.82
CA LYS A 270 5.81 19.56 -11.59
C LYS A 270 7.08 18.70 -11.67
N THR A 271 7.20 17.87 -12.69
CA THR A 271 8.37 16.98 -12.89
C THR A 271 9.66 17.77 -13.04
N THR A 272 9.63 18.93 -13.73
CA THR A 272 10.79 19.81 -13.87
C THR A 272 11.21 20.40 -12.53
N TYR A 273 10.24 20.86 -11.73
CA TYR A 273 10.49 21.35 -10.37
C TYR A 273 11.04 20.23 -9.48
N MET A 274 10.44 19.04 -9.52
CA MET A 274 10.86 17.88 -8.74
C MET A 274 12.33 17.49 -9.05
N ARG A 275 12.71 17.47 -10.33
CA ARG A 275 14.11 17.22 -10.73
C ARG A 275 15.09 18.25 -10.13
N ARG A 276 14.75 19.54 -10.14
CA ARG A 276 15.55 20.58 -9.50
C ARG A 276 15.62 20.36 -8.00
N ARG A 277 14.49 20.09 -7.38
CA ARG A 277 14.40 19.84 -5.95
C ARG A 277 15.26 18.64 -5.52
N LEU A 278 15.27 17.58 -6.29
CA LEU A 278 16.16 16.42 -6.06
C LEU A 278 17.63 16.79 -6.18
N ALA A 279 18.00 17.56 -7.19
CA ALA A 279 19.37 18.02 -7.34
C ALA A 279 19.83 18.91 -6.16
N ASP A 280 18.96 19.81 -5.69
CA ASP A 280 19.23 20.66 -4.53
C ASP A 280 19.39 19.81 -3.25
N LEU A 281 18.53 18.80 -3.07
CA LEU A 281 18.60 17.87 -1.94
C LEU A 281 19.87 17.03 -2.00
N ALA A 282 20.24 16.49 -3.16
CA ALA A 282 21.47 15.72 -3.33
C ALA A 282 22.73 16.55 -3.01
N ALA A 283 22.73 17.83 -3.38
CA ALA A 283 23.82 18.75 -3.04
C ALA A 283 23.94 19.02 -1.52
N VAL A 284 22.82 18.99 -0.79
CA VAL A 284 22.78 19.13 0.67
C VAL A 284 23.08 17.80 1.35
N ASP A 285 22.53 16.69 0.85
CA ASP A 285 22.63 15.35 1.45
C ASP A 285 24.05 14.74 1.33
N GLN A 286 24.92 15.24 0.44
CA GLN A 286 26.36 14.93 0.50
C GLN A 286 27.00 15.30 1.84
N LYS A 287 26.36 16.19 2.61
CA LYS A 287 26.77 16.59 3.96
C LYS A 287 25.95 15.94 5.07
N ILE A 288 24.74 15.45 4.77
CA ILE A 288 23.78 14.89 5.74
C ILE A 288 23.13 13.68 5.05
N SER A 289 23.65 12.49 5.34
CA SER A 289 23.18 11.21 4.78
C SER A 289 21.66 11.00 4.98
N GLY A 290 20.85 11.48 4.06
CA GLY A 290 19.39 11.33 4.07
C GLY A 290 18.88 10.54 2.87
N LYS A 291 18.14 9.44 3.10
CA LYS A 291 17.54 8.63 2.03
C LYS A 291 16.24 9.27 1.54
N THR A 292 16.19 9.64 0.25
CA THR A 292 15.00 10.19 -0.38
C THR A 292 14.36 9.16 -1.31
N VAL A 293 13.06 8.93 -1.16
CA VAL A 293 12.24 8.12 -2.07
C VAL A 293 11.27 9.03 -2.80
N VAL A 294 11.13 8.82 -4.11
CA VAL A 294 10.22 9.57 -4.97
C VAL A 294 9.08 8.66 -5.41
N LEU A 295 7.86 9.08 -5.15
CA LEU A 295 6.64 8.41 -5.63
C LEU A 295 6.05 9.25 -6.76
N VAL A 296 6.01 8.68 -7.96
CA VAL A 296 5.43 9.32 -9.14
C VAL A 296 4.15 8.61 -9.52
N ASN A 297 3.10 9.39 -9.72
CA ASN A 297 1.83 8.92 -10.24
C ASN A 297 1.54 9.59 -11.58
N ASP A 298 1.72 8.86 -12.66
CA ASP A 298 1.30 9.34 -13.99
C ASP A 298 -0.16 8.96 -14.25
N PHE A 299 -0.93 9.90 -14.83
CA PHE A 299 -2.33 9.68 -15.23
C PHE A 299 -2.47 8.59 -16.31
N SER A 300 -1.38 8.17 -16.91
CA SER A 300 -1.36 7.14 -17.95
C SER A 300 -0.91 5.80 -17.40
N SER A 301 -1.38 4.72 -18.00
CA SER A 301 -0.91 3.35 -17.74
C SER A 301 0.57 3.12 -18.11
N VAL A 302 1.25 4.17 -18.55
CA VAL A 302 2.63 4.11 -19.08
C VAL A 302 3.45 5.24 -18.45
N GLY A 303 4.29 4.92 -17.45
CA GLY A 303 5.07 5.88 -16.68
C GLY A 303 6.20 6.52 -17.51
N ILE A 304 6.03 7.78 -17.92
CA ILE A 304 7.09 8.59 -18.54
C ILE A 304 7.80 9.44 -17.48
N ASP A 305 7.08 9.86 -16.43
CA ASP A 305 7.62 10.74 -15.40
C ASP A 305 8.70 10.08 -14.55
N GLY A 306 8.58 8.77 -14.25
CA GLY A 306 9.61 8.01 -13.55
C GLY A 306 10.90 7.94 -14.32
N SER A 307 10.85 7.61 -15.61
CA SER A 307 12.03 7.55 -16.49
C SER A 307 12.81 8.89 -16.56
N LEU A 308 12.12 10.03 -16.34
CA LEU A 308 12.75 11.35 -16.32
C LEU A 308 13.45 11.65 -14.98
N LEU A 309 13.13 10.94 -13.91
CA LEU A 309 13.66 11.14 -12.57
C LEU A 309 14.77 10.15 -12.18
N ASP A 310 14.85 8.98 -12.82
CA ASP A 310 15.73 7.84 -12.49
C ASP A 310 17.23 8.21 -12.37
N ASN A 311 17.67 9.25 -13.05
CA ASN A 311 19.09 9.63 -13.12
C ASN A 311 19.51 10.66 -12.03
N GLN A 312 18.68 10.92 -11.00
CA GLN A 312 18.93 11.99 -10.02
C GLN A 312 19.44 11.50 -8.65
N GLY A 313 19.77 10.20 -8.51
CA GLY A 313 20.37 9.65 -7.28
C GLY A 313 19.40 9.40 -6.13
N ALA A 314 18.09 9.42 -6.40
CA ALA A 314 17.04 9.01 -5.48
C ALA A 314 16.44 7.67 -5.92
N ASP A 315 15.91 6.90 -4.96
CA ASP A 315 15.15 5.69 -5.27
C ASP A 315 13.76 6.09 -5.82
N VAL A 316 13.55 5.95 -7.13
CA VAL A 316 12.27 6.27 -7.78
C VAL A 316 11.37 5.05 -7.78
N VAL A 317 10.16 5.20 -7.25
CA VAL A 317 9.14 4.17 -7.23
C VAL A 317 7.94 4.66 -8.05
N GLU A 318 7.73 4.06 -9.22
CA GLU A 318 6.51 4.27 -9.98
C GLU A 318 5.35 3.50 -9.34
N LEU A 319 4.22 4.17 -9.13
CA LEU A 319 3.02 3.53 -8.62
C LEU A 319 2.24 2.92 -9.79
N PRO A 320 2.09 1.59 -9.87
CA PRO A 320 1.38 0.95 -10.96
C PRO A 320 -0.11 1.32 -10.94
N ASN A 321 -0.67 1.51 -12.15
CA ASN A 321 -2.11 1.76 -12.38
C ASN A 321 -2.70 3.05 -11.77
N GLY A 322 -2.11 4.17 -12.12
CA GLY A 322 -2.80 5.39 -12.50
C GLY A 322 -3.63 6.14 -11.49
N CYS A 323 -3.67 5.91 -10.19
CA CYS A 323 -4.46 6.81 -9.33
C CYS A 323 -4.10 6.81 -7.86
N ILE A 324 -3.24 7.76 -7.48
CA ILE A 324 -3.20 8.24 -6.09
C ILE A 324 -4.58 8.76 -5.63
N CYS A 325 -5.49 9.10 -6.56
CA CYS A 325 -6.69 9.90 -6.27
C CYS A 325 -8.00 9.13 -6.25
N CYS A 326 -8.14 8.01 -6.89
CA CYS A 326 -9.46 7.57 -7.25
C CYS A 326 -9.93 6.23 -6.74
N SER A 327 -9.15 5.21 -6.80
CA SER A 327 -9.74 3.91 -6.56
C SER A 327 -9.58 3.38 -5.15
N LEU A 328 -8.52 3.72 -4.43
CA LEU A 328 -8.28 3.02 -3.16
C LEU A 328 -7.35 3.84 -2.25
N ARG A 329 -7.92 4.77 -1.48
CA ARG A 329 -7.25 5.40 -0.33
C ARG A 329 -6.53 4.38 0.55
N ASP A 330 -7.02 3.15 0.57
CA ASP A 330 -6.43 2.04 1.32
C ASP A 330 -5.22 1.45 0.61
N ASP A 331 -5.20 1.39 -0.72
CA ASP A 331 -4.06 0.88 -1.50
C ASP A 331 -2.88 1.85 -1.47
N LEU A 332 -3.12 3.15 -1.61
CA LEU A 332 -2.06 4.14 -1.45
C LEU A 332 -1.48 4.11 -0.02
N SER A 333 -2.34 3.97 1.00
CA SER A 333 -1.88 3.86 2.38
C SER A 333 -0.99 2.63 2.56
N ARG A 334 -1.36 1.48 1.99
CA ARG A 334 -0.56 0.25 2.01
C ARG A 334 0.76 0.40 1.24
N GLN A 335 0.71 0.94 0.02
CA GLN A 335 1.92 1.16 -0.79
C GLN A 335 2.92 2.09 -0.11
N LEU A 336 2.43 3.16 0.55
CA LEU A 336 3.28 4.04 1.34
C LEU A 336 3.89 3.32 2.55
N GLN A 337 3.11 2.51 3.27
CA GLN A 337 3.61 1.70 4.37
C GLN A 337 4.68 0.71 3.90
N ASP A 338 4.44 0.00 2.79
CA ASP A 338 5.39 -0.94 2.20
C ASP A 338 6.67 -0.22 1.73
N THR A 339 6.52 0.96 1.12
CA THR A 339 7.65 1.80 0.70
C THR A 339 8.48 2.26 1.91
N VAL A 340 7.82 2.74 2.95
CA VAL A 340 8.48 3.17 4.19
C VAL A 340 9.16 1.99 4.89
N ALA A 341 8.51 0.85 4.97
CA ALA A 341 9.07 -0.37 5.58
C ALA A 341 10.29 -0.87 4.79
N ARG A 342 10.19 -0.91 3.45
CA ARG A 342 11.26 -1.42 2.57
C ARG A 342 12.48 -0.50 2.52
N TRP A 343 12.25 0.80 2.44
CA TRP A 343 13.29 1.77 2.13
C TRP A 343 13.76 2.57 3.34
N SER A 344 12.98 2.61 4.44
CA SER A 344 13.23 3.41 5.65
C SER A 344 13.71 4.83 5.32
N PRO A 345 12.96 5.59 4.49
CA PRO A 345 13.39 6.88 3.99
C PRO A 345 13.45 7.95 5.08
N ASP A 346 14.25 8.97 4.86
CA ASP A 346 14.22 10.22 5.63
C ASP A 346 13.20 11.19 5.06
N ARG A 347 12.94 11.08 3.74
CA ARG A 347 12.05 11.95 2.98
C ARG A 347 11.34 11.18 1.87
N VAL A 348 10.05 11.45 1.71
CA VAL A 348 9.22 10.96 0.60
C VAL A 348 8.73 12.16 -0.20
N LEU A 349 9.10 12.22 -1.48
CA LEU A 349 8.59 13.20 -2.42
C LEU A 349 7.48 12.54 -3.23
N ILE A 350 6.33 13.21 -3.36
CA ILE A 350 5.18 12.68 -4.08
C ILE A 350 4.80 13.62 -5.21
N GLU A 351 4.81 13.13 -6.45
CA GLU A 351 4.24 13.82 -7.61
C GLU A 351 2.90 13.18 -7.98
N PRO A 352 1.77 13.72 -7.53
CA PRO A 352 0.47 13.26 -7.96
C PRO A 352 0.16 13.71 -9.38
N SER A 353 -0.81 13.03 -10.03
CA SER A 353 -1.39 13.48 -11.31
C SER A 353 -1.85 14.94 -11.22
N GLY A 354 -1.79 15.65 -12.36
CA GLY A 354 -2.24 17.06 -12.41
C GLY A 354 -3.72 17.29 -12.14
N VAL A 355 -4.53 16.24 -12.19
CA VAL A 355 -5.97 16.26 -11.88
C VAL A 355 -6.30 15.66 -10.52
N ALA A 356 -5.28 15.36 -9.72
CA ALA A 356 -5.42 14.72 -8.42
C ALA A 356 -6.17 15.56 -7.38
N ASP A 357 -6.96 14.90 -6.54
CA ASP A 357 -7.52 15.50 -5.32
C ASP A 357 -6.48 15.54 -4.20
N ILE A 358 -5.89 16.69 -4.00
CA ILE A 358 -4.85 16.90 -2.99
C ILE A 358 -5.40 16.75 -1.56
N ALA A 359 -6.67 17.07 -1.33
CA ALA A 359 -7.30 16.90 -0.02
C ALA A 359 -7.36 15.42 0.37
N SER A 360 -7.73 14.56 -0.56
CA SER A 360 -7.72 13.10 -0.37
C SER A 360 -6.31 12.58 -0.05
N LEU A 361 -5.29 13.04 -0.76
CA LEU A 361 -3.90 12.66 -0.53
C LEU A 361 -3.40 13.07 0.86
N ILE A 362 -3.67 14.31 1.27
CA ILE A 362 -3.40 14.79 2.64
C ILE A 362 -4.14 13.93 3.66
N GLY A 363 -5.40 13.56 3.38
CA GLY A 363 -6.19 12.69 4.24
C GLY A 363 -5.56 11.32 4.45
N VAL A 364 -4.93 10.72 3.43
CA VAL A 364 -4.19 9.46 3.56
C VAL A 364 -2.99 9.62 4.50
N MET A 365 -2.22 10.72 4.39
CA MET A 365 -1.07 10.98 5.28
C MET A 365 -1.48 11.16 6.75
N ARG A 366 -2.69 11.63 7.00
CA ARG A 366 -3.25 11.84 8.35
C ARG A 366 -3.93 10.61 8.94
N ARG A 367 -3.98 9.48 8.23
CA ARG A 367 -4.56 8.24 8.78
C ARG A 367 -3.74 7.71 9.95
N PRO A 368 -4.37 7.04 10.94
CA PRO A 368 -3.68 6.47 12.10
C PRO A 368 -2.51 5.55 11.76
N ALA A 369 -2.56 4.91 10.59
CA ALA A 369 -1.53 4.01 10.10
C ALA A 369 -0.24 4.72 9.61
N LEU A 370 -0.32 5.98 9.17
CA LEU A 370 0.80 6.77 8.63
C LEU A 370 1.15 7.99 9.48
N ALA A 371 0.15 8.65 10.06
CA ALA A 371 0.32 9.90 10.81
C ALA A 371 1.43 9.87 11.87
N PRO A 372 1.65 8.77 12.64
CA PRO A 372 2.72 8.73 13.63
C PRO A 372 4.13 8.77 13.03
N PHE A 373 4.27 8.47 11.73
CA PHE A 373 5.55 8.41 11.03
C PHE A 373 5.82 9.63 10.16
N VAL A 374 4.80 10.46 9.89
CA VAL A 374 4.95 11.70 9.13
C VAL A 374 5.38 12.82 10.08
N ARG A 375 6.66 13.21 10.00
CA ARG A 375 7.25 14.28 10.83
C ARG A 375 6.80 15.65 10.35
N GLU A 376 6.87 15.89 9.05
CA GLU A 376 6.46 17.12 8.40
C GLU A 376 5.73 16.79 7.09
N LEU A 377 4.65 17.50 6.79
CA LEU A 377 3.91 17.40 5.54
C LEU A 377 3.89 18.77 4.87
N LYS A 378 4.56 18.88 3.72
CA LYS A 378 4.59 20.08 2.88
C LYS A 378 3.83 19.84 1.59
N VAL A 379 3.06 20.83 1.16
CA VAL A 379 2.39 20.83 -0.15
C VAL A 379 2.91 22.03 -0.93
N THR A 380 3.65 21.76 -2.01
CA THR A 380 4.13 22.77 -2.95
C THR A 380 3.29 22.67 -4.22
N THR A 381 2.50 23.72 -4.52
CA THR A 381 1.68 23.74 -5.73
C THR A 381 2.35 24.58 -6.81
N ILE A 382 2.60 23.95 -7.96
CA ILE A 382 3.22 24.57 -9.13
C ILE A 382 2.12 25.16 -10.02
N ILE A 383 2.25 26.45 -10.32
CA ILE A 383 1.30 27.26 -11.09
C ILE A 383 1.95 27.67 -12.41
N ASP A 384 1.32 27.39 -13.54
CA ASP A 384 1.73 27.91 -14.84
C ASP A 384 1.33 29.38 -14.94
N ALA A 385 2.32 30.28 -14.99
CA ALA A 385 2.07 31.73 -15.04
C ALA A 385 1.21 32.17 -16.23
N GLY A 386 1.32 31.48 -17.37
CA GLY A 386 0.60 31.84 -18.59
C GLY A 386 -0.81 31.27 -18.69
N ALA A 387 -1.02 30.07 -18.13
CA ALA A 387 -2.30 29.34 -18.29
C ALA A 387 -3.24 29.56 -17.08
N PHE A 388 -2.72 29.85 -15.90
CA PHE A 388 -3.46 29.82 -14.64
C PHE A 388 -4.77 30.60 -14.63
N LEU A 389 -4.79 31.84 -15.12
CA LEU A 389 -5.99 32.68 -15.04
C LEU A 389 -7.14 32.12 -15.88
N ALA A 390 -6.84 31.60 -17.07
CA ALA A 390 -7.84 30.96 -17.94
C ALA A 390 -8.30 29.61 -17.37
N ASP A 391 -7.37 28.80 -16.90
CA ASP A 391 -7.66 27.51 -16.30
C ASP A 391 -8.46 27.65 -15.00
N TYR A 392 -8.12 28.63 -14.16
CA TYR A 392 -8.86 28.93 -12.93
C TYR A 392 -10.29 29.38 -13.23
N ALA A 393 -10.50 30.22 -14.24
CA ALA A 393 -11.83 30.60 -14.67
C ALA A 393 -12.67 29.40 -15.14
N SER A 394 -12.04 28.40 -15.77
CA SER A 394 -12.69 27.18 -16.25
C SER A 394 -12.97 26.15 -15.16
N LEU A 395 -12.09 26.02 -14.17
CA LEU A 395 -12.12 24.99 -13.12
C LEU A 395 -11.86 25.58 -11.72
N PRO A 396 -12.68 26.55 -11.25
CA PRO A 396 -12.38 27.32 -10.03
C PRO A 396 -12.30 26.47 -8.77
N LYS A 397 -13.11 25.41 -8.67
CA LYS A 397 -13.09 24.48 -7.51
C LYS A 397 -11.76 23.73 -7.41
N HIS A 398 -11.27 23.19 -8.52
CA HIS A 398 -10.04 22.41 -8.57
C HIS A 398 -8.82 23.26 -8.26
N PHE A 399 -8.63 24.37 -8.99
CA PHE A 399 -7.48 25.25 -8.77
C PHE A 399 -7.54 25.95 -7.41
N GLY A 400 -8.73 26.35 -6.97
CA GLY A 400 -8.94 26.93 -5.65
C GLY A 400 -8.59 25.96 -4.52
N ALA A 401 -8.91 24.67 -4.66
CA ALA A 401 -8.52 23.65 -3.68
C ALA A 401 -6.99 23.46 -3.64
N GLN A 402 -6.34 23.35 -4.79
CA GLN A 402 -4.88 23.21 -4.88
C GLN A 402 -4.16 24.43 -4.29
N ALA A 403 -4.66 25.66 -4.51
CA ALA A 403 -4.07 26.86 -3.97
C ALA A 403 -4.26 26.97 -2.43
N ARG A 404 -5.46 26.69 -1.92
CA ARG A 404 -5.76 26.76 -0.47
C ARG A 404 -5.02 25.73 0.37
N LEU A 405 -4.77 24.53 -0.18
CA LEU A 405 -4.08 23.45 0.54
C LEU A 405 -2.55 23.57 0.47
N ALA A 406 -2.02 24.45 -0.35
CA ALA A 406 -0.59 24.65 -0.50
C ALA A 406 0.03 25.34 0.73
N SER A 407 1.17 24.84 1.18
CA SER A 407 2.08 25.54 2.09
C SER A 407 3.02 26.48 1.34
N THR A 408 3.26 26.21 0.05
CA THR A 408 4.04 27.06 -0.85
C THR A 408 3.42 27.03 -2.25
N LEU A 409 3.28 28.20 -2.88
CA LEU A 409 2.86 28.34 -4.28
C LEU A 409 4.07 28.80 -5.10
N VAL A 410 4.34 28.10 -6.21
CA VAL A 410 5.44 28.42 -7.11
C VAL A 410 4.87 28.81 -8.48
N ILE A 411 4.95 30.10 -8.82
CA ILE A 411 4.57 30.62 -10.12
C ILE A 411 5.71 30.31 -11.09
N ASN A 412 5.59 29.19 -11.79
CA ASN A 412 6.57 28.70 -12.76
C ASN A 412 6.34 29.28 -14.14
N LYS A 413 7.33 29.16 -15.03
CA LYS A 413 7.35 29.76 -16.37
C LYS A 413 7.21 31.28 -16.32
N ALA A 414 7.73 31.90 -15.26
CA ALA A 414 7.63 33.32 -15.02
C ALA A 414 8.34 34.20 -16.08
N ASP A 415 9.27 33.60 -16.82
CA ASP A 415 9.97 34.17 -17.97
C ASP A 415 9.11 34.29 -19.24
N LEU A 416 8.02 33.57 -19.31
CA LEU A 416 7.14 33.49 -20.49
C LEU A 416 5.97 34.48 -20.43
N VAL A 417 5.85 35.26 -19.37
CA VAL A 417 4.77 36.24 -19.16
C VAL A 417 5.29 37.60 -18.77
N THR A 418 4.49 38.64 -19.01
CA THR A 418 4.83 39.99 -18.60
C THR A 418 4.79 40.15 -17.06
N PRO A 419 5.50 41.13 -16.47
CA PRO A 419 5.41 41.42 -15.03
C PRO A 419 3.98 41.68 -14.54
N GLY A 420 3.14 42.31 -15.36
CA GLY A 420 1.73 42.57 -15.05
C GLY A 420 0.89 41.30 -14.92
N VAL A 421 1.03 40.35 -15.85
CA VAL A 421 0.36 39.03 -15.76
C VAL A 421 0.82 38.28 -14.52
N ARG A 422 2.12 38.24 -14.26
CA ARG A 422 2.67 37.59 -13.07
C ARG A 422 2.12 38.18 -11.77
N MET A 423 1.96 39.52 -11.72
CA MET A 423 1.36 40.19 -10.57
C MET A 423 -0.11 39.82 -10.39
N MET A 424 -0.92 39.80 -11.46
CA MET A 424 -2.32 39.40 -11.40
C MET A 424 -2.45 37.93 -10.91
N VAL A 425 -1.59 37.03 -11.37
CA VAL A 425 -1.54 35.63 -10.88
C VAL A 425 -1.24 35.60 -9.40
N ALA A 426 -0.21 36.33 -8.95
CA ALA A 426 0.19 36.37 -7.54
C ALA A 426 -0.91 36.96 -6.64
N GLU A 427 -1.61 38.02 -7.07
CA GLU A 427 -2.73 38.61 -6.33
C GLU A 427 -3.91 37.66 -6.24
N THR A 428 -4.27 36.97 -7.34
CA THR A 428 -5.33 35.95 -7.34
C THR A 428 -4.99 34.81 -6.37
N LEU A 429 -3.75 34.32 -6.38
CA LEU A 429 -3.30 33.28 -5.48
C LEU A 429 -3.29 33.75 -4.01
N ARG A 430 -2.89 34.99 -3.76
CA ARG A 430 -2.92 35.61 -2.43
C ARG A 430 -4.36 35.74 -1.90
N HIS A 431 -5.31 36.06 -2.77
CA HIS A 431 -6.73 36.08 -2.40
C HIS A 431 -7.24 34.68 -2.02
N LEU A 432 -6.80 33.65 -2.74
CA LEU A 432 -7.20 32.26 -2.45
C LEU A 432 -6.55 31.68 -1.19
N ASN A 433 -5.32 32.10 -0.89
CA ASN A 433 -4.56 31.65 0.29
C ASN A 433 -3.69 32.81 0.82
N PRO A 434 -4.23 33.62 1.73
CA PRO A 434 -3.58 34.85 2.21
C PRO A 434 -2.23 34.66 2.91
N ALA A 435 -2.06 33.55 3.62
CA ALA A 435 -0.87 33.26 4.42
C ALA A 435 0.23 32.50 3.67
N VAL A 436 -0.03 32.06 2.43
CA VAL A 436 0.89 31.20 1.70
C VAL A 436 2.15 31.93 1.24
N ASN A 437 3.28 31.22 1.23
CA ASN A 437 4.50 31.70 0.61
C ASN A 437 4.40 31.57 -0.92
N ILE A 438 4.53 32.69 -1.66
CA ILE A 438 4.48 32.71 -3.12
C ILE A 438 5.88 33.01 -3.65
N LEU A 439 6.40 32.10 -4.46
CA LEU A 439 7.70 32.17 -5.10
C LEU A 439 7.54 32.19 -6.62
N THR A 440 8.53 32.73 -7.34
CA THR A 440 8.60 32.60 -8.80
C THR A 440 9.62 31.54 -9.19
N ALA A 441 9.42 30.92 -10.35
CA ALA A 441 10.37 29.98 -10.90
C ALA A 441 10.46 30.08 -12.43
N ARG A 442 11.63 29.69 -12.95
CA ARG A 442 11.92 29.53 -14.39
C ARG A 442 12.48 28.12 -14.60
N TYR A 443 11.86 27.35 -15.46
CA TYR A 443 12.24 25.94 -15.66
C TYR A 443 12.38 25.16 -14.35
N GLY A 444 11.47 25.39 -13.39
CA GLY A 444 11.47 24.76 -12.08
C GLY A 444 12.56 25.26 -11.11
N GLN A 445 13.41 26.17 -11.52
CA GLN A 445 14.38 26.84 -10.63
C GLN A 445 13.70 28.00 -9.92
N VAL A 446 13.62 27.90 -8.62
CA VAL A 446 12.94 28.89 -7.76
C VAL A 446 13.85 30.08 -7.49
N ASP A 447 13.29 31.27 -7.64
CA ASP A 447 13.96 32.52 -7.22
C ASP A 447 13.95 32.60 -5.68
N ALA A 448 15.08 33.05 -5.08
CA ALA A 448 15.24 33.06 -3.63
C ALA A 448 14.34 34.08 -2.90
N GLU A 449 13.83 35.08 -3.62
CA GLU A 449 13.01 36.13 -3.03
C GLU A 449 11.50 35.85 -3.22
N PRO A 450 10.70 35.93 -2.14
CA PRO A 450 9.25 35.86 -2.23
C PRO A 450 8.68 37.02 -3.07
N VAL A 451 7.59 36.75 -3.79
CA VAL A 451 6.86 37.79 -4.52
C VAL A 451 6.25 38.78 -3.52
N LYS A 452 6.74 40.02 -3.52
CA LYS A 452 6.13 41.10 -2.76
C LYS A 452 4.82 41.50 -3.46
N THR A 453 3.69 41.15 -2.85
CA THR A 453 2.37 41.67 -3.25
C THR A 453 2.17 43.05 -2.61
N LEU A 454 1.42 43.92 -3.27
CA LEU A 454 0.99 45.19 -2.68
C LEU A 454 0.27 44.88 -1.37
N ALA A 455 0.63 45.61 -0.30
CA ALA A 455 0.03 45.42 1.01
C ALA A 455 -1.50 45.45 0.88
N LEU A 456 -2.15 44.38 1.27
CA LEU A 456 -3.61 44.38 1.39
C LEU A 456 -3.97 45.44 2.42
N VAL A 457 -4.83 46.37 2.03
CA VAL A 457 -5.53 47.23 2.98
C VAL A 457 -6.21 46.28 3.98
N GLU A 458 -5.84 46.38 5.26
CA GLU A 458 -6.49 45.65 6.33
C GLU A 458 -8.00 45.92 6.26
N VAL A 459 -8.75 44.95 5.72
CA VAL A 459 -10.19 44.93 5.93
C VAL A 459 -10.37 44.45 7.38
N PRO A 460 -11.05 45.21 8.23
CA PRO A 460 -11.31 44.77 9.61
C PRO A 460 -12.00 43.41 9.59
N PRO A 461 -11.67 42.48 10.48
CA PRO A 461 -12.34 41.20 10.54
C PRO A 461 -13.81 41.46 10.87
N GLU A 462 -14.71 41.30 9.89
CA GLU A 462 -16.13 41.10 10.15
C GLU A 462 -16.24 39.90 11.11
N ALA A 463 -16.93 40.14 12.21
CA ALA A 463 -17.05 39.25 13.34
C ALA A 463 -17.33 37.82 12.90
N ALA A 464 -16.41 36.93 13.23
CA ALA A 464 -16.63 35.50 13.10
C ALA A 464 -17.90 35.14 13.90
N HIS A 465 -18.95 34.76 13.22
CA HIS A 465 -20.12 34.19 13.85
C HIS A 465 -19.73 32.88 14.54
N VAL A 466 -19.58 32.96 15.85
CA VAL A 466 -19.48 31.78 16.71
C VAL A 466 -20.87 31.16 16.75
N CYS A 467 -21.05 30.05 16.06
CA CYS A 467 -22.26 29.22 16.22
C CYS A 467 -22.27 28.67 17.62
N THR A 468 -23.12 29.21 18.49
CA THR A 468 -23.54 28.58 19.73
C THR A 468 -24.58 27.50 19.41
N GLU A 469 -24.66 26.46 20.26
CA GLU A 469 -25.41 25.21 20.11
C GLU A 469 -26.95 25.30 19.94
N SER A 470 -27.51 26.42 19.48
CA SER A 470 -28.96 26.61 19.39
C SER A 470 -29.52 26.87 18.00
N CYS A 471 -28.80 26.61 16.91
CA CYS A 471 -29.34 26.68 15.56
C CYS A 471 -29.83 25.32 15.07
N ALA A 472 -31.05 24.95 15.47
CA ALA A 472 -31.79 23.86 14.84
C ALA A 472 -32.37 24.35 13.51
N HIS A 473 -31.88 23.84 12.41
CA HIS A 473 -32.54 23.95 11.12
C HIS A 473 -33.16 22.59 10.77
N GLU A 474 -34.48 22.57 10.77
CA GLU A 474 -35.29 21.49 10.20
C GLU A 474 -35.08 21.49 8.66
N HIS A 475 -34.55 20.41 8.13
CA HIS A 475 -34.60 20.11 6.70
C HIS A 475 -35.63 19.01 6.47
N GLU A 476 -36.75 19.39 5.89
CA GLU A 476 -37.71 18.45 5.31
C GLU A 476 -37.05 17.75 4.10
N HIS A 477 -36.95 16.44 4.17
CA HIS A 477 -36.59 15.59 3.04
C HIS A 477 -37.85 15.05 2.38
N GLU A 478 -38.17 15.53 1.19
CA GLU A 478 -39.14 14.88 0.30
C GLU A 478 -38.51 13.61 -0.29
N HIS A 479 -39.12 12.48 -0.02
CA HIS A 479 -38.83 11.20 -0.63
C HIS A 479 -39.42 11.10 -2.01
N HIS A 480 -38.62 11.03 -3.05
CA HIS A 480 -39.05 10.54 -4.36
C HIS A 480 -38.65 9.07 -4.51
N GLU A 481 -39.67 8.22 -4.59
CA GLU A 481 -39.56 6.82 -4.99
C GLU A 481 -39.27 6.77 -6.49
N HIS A 482 -38.21 6.03 -6.89
CA HIS A 482 -37.99 5.65 -8.28
C HIS A 482 -37.86 4.14 -8.42
N HIS A 483 -38.71 3.66 -9.35
CA HIS A 483 -38.90 2.27 -9.76
C HIS A 483 -37.66 1.63 -10.35
N GLU A 484 -37.53 0.33 -10.06
CA GLU A 484 -36.58 -0.60 -10.64
C GLU A 484 -36.84 -0.86 -12.13
N HIS A 485 -35.80 -0.82 -12.95
CA HIS A 485 -35.72 -1.58 -14.18
C HIS A 485 -34.35 -2.24 -14.29
N HIS A 486 -34.37 -3.56 -14.26
CA HIS A 486 -33.21 -4.40 -14.56
C HIS A 486 -33.09 -4.56 -16.07
N GLU A 487 -31.97 -4.16 -16.65
CA GLU A 487 -31.49 -4.71 -17.91
C GLU A 487 -30.01 -5.11 -17.76
N HIS A 488 -29.73 -6.37 -18.06
CA HIS A 488 -28.39 -6.94 -18.08
C HIS A 488 -27.63 -6.46 -19.32
N HIS A 489 -26.53 -5.76 -19.12
CA HIS A 489 -25.50 -5.61 -20.14
C HIS A 489 -24.17 -6.10 -19.60
N GLU A 490 -23.55 -7.02 -20.33
CA GLU A 490 -22.18 -7.48 -20.11
C GLU A 490 -21.24 -6.29 -20.28
N HIS A 491 -20.53 -5.93 -19.20
CA HIS A 491 -19.54 -4.86 -19.21
C HIS A 491 -18.14 -5.43 -19.35
N HIS A 492 -17.50 -5.08 -20.47
CA HIS A 492 -16.05 -5.05 -20.55
C HIS A 492 -15.55 -4.00 -19.55
N GLU A 493 -14.76 -4.43 -18.56
CA GLU A 493 -14.15 -3.55 -17.56
C GLU A 493 -13.09 -2.66 -18.22
N HIS A 494 -13.50 -1.44 -18.60
CA HIS A 494 -12.57 -0.33 -18.74
C HIS A 494 -12.49 0.36 -17.37
N GLN A 495 -11.35 0.22 -16.68
CA GLN A 495 -11.09 0.95 -15.46
C GLN A 495 -10.97 2.44 -15.79
N HIS A 496 -11.98 3.21 -15.45
CA HIS A 496 -12.00 4.66 -15.58
C HIS A 496 -11.38 5.30 -14.32
N ASP A 497 -10.49 6.25 -14.55
CA ASP A 497 -9.93 7.14 -13.52
C ASP A 497 -11.01 8.12 -13.04
N HIS A 498 -11.57 7.90 -11.84
CA HIS A 498 -12.72 8.66 -11.34
C HIS A 498 -12.45 10.15 -11.11
N ALA A 499 -11.25 10.61 -10.74
CA ALA A 499 -10.97 12.04 -10.57
C ALA A 499 -10.86 12.77 -11.90
N GLY A 500 -10.23 12.14 -12.89
CA GLY A 500 -10.22 12.64 -14.26
C GLY A 500 -11.63 12.66 -14.87
N ALA A 501 -12.45 11.62 -14.59
CA ALA A 501 -13.82 11.51 -15.05
C ALA A 501 -14.74 12.58 -14.44
N GLU A 502 -14.59 12.94 -13.16
CA GLU A 502 -15.31 14.05 -12.54
C GLU A 502 -15.03 15.40 -13.21
N LEU A 503 -13.80 15.58 -13.72
CA LEU A 503 -13.40 16.77 -14.47
C LEU A 503 -13.66 16.65 -15.98
N GLY A 504 -14.14 15.49 -16.44
CA GLY A 504 -14.42 15.20 -17.86
C GLY A 504 -13.16 14.97 -18.71
N PHE A 505 -12.02 14.64 -18.10
CA PHE A 505 -10.79 14.29 -18.81
C PHE A 505 -10.72 12.79 -19.07
N THR A 506 -10.20 12.44 -20.27
CA THR A 506 -9.84 11.07 -20.65
C THR A 506 -8.35 11.01 -20.98
N SER A 507 -7.76 9.83 -20.87
CA SER A 507 -6.40 9.57 -21.33
C SER A 507 -6.42 8.56 -22.46
N TRP A 508 -5.54 8.79 -23.44
CA TRP A 508 -5.27 7.87 -24.54
C TRP A 508 -3.76 7.68 -24.66
N ASN A 509 -3.31 6.48 -24.98
CA ASN A 509 -1.90 6.17 -25.15
C ASN A 509 -1.65 5.30 -26.40
N THR A 510 -0.47 5.41 -26.97
CA THR A 510 -0.02 4.59 -28.10
C THR A 510 1.49 4.37 -28.07
N GLU A 511 1.92 3.21 -28.55
CA GLU A 511 3.34 2.95 -28.80
C GLU A 511 3.72 3.47 -30.19
N LEU A 512 4.96 3.94 -30.33
CA LEU A 512 5.53 4.50 -31.56
C LEU A 512 6.63 3.56 -32.07
N GLU A 513 6.22 2.53 -32.81
CA GLU A 513 7.12 1.43 -33.22
C GLU A 513 8.23 1.87 -34.18
N HIS A 514 8.02 2.96 -34.93
CA HIS A 514 8.92 3.42 -35.98
C HIS A 514 9.76 4.63 -35.54
N SER A 515 10.89 4.82 -36.20
CA SER A 515 11.65 6.07 -36.09
C SER A 515 10.84 7.23 -36.66
N ILE A 516 10.80 8.34 -35.97
CA ILE A 516 9.95 9.50 -36.30
C ILE A 516 10.81 10.64 -36.84
N ASP A 517 10.26 11.34 -37.83
CA ASP A 517 10.81 12.61 -38.30
C ASP A 517 10.46 13.70 -37.26
N ALA A 518 11.51 14.41 -36.80
CA ALA A 518 11.36 15.39 -35.73
C ALA A 518 10.54 16.62 -36.14
N ASP A 519 10.69 17.06 -37.39
CA ASP A 519 10.00 18.24 -37.91
C ASP A 519 8.51 17.92 -38.15
N ALA A 520 8.20 16.73 -38.67
CA ALA A 520 6.84 16.25 -38.85
C ALA A 520 6.12 16.09 -37.49
N LEU A 521 6.80 15.52 -36.50
CA LEU A 521 6.26 15.41 -35.13
C LEU A 521 5.99 16.80 -34.55
N HIS A 522 6.93 17.73 -34.69
CA HIS A 522 6.76 19.10 -34.19
C HIS A 522 5.54 19.78 -34.81
N ALA A 523 5.31 19.62 -36.11
CA ALA A 523 4.13 20.16 -36.78
C ALA A 523 2.81 19.58 -36.26
N VAL A 524 2.77 18.27 -35.97
CA VAL A 524 1.60 17.64 -35.33
C VAL A 524 1.38 18.19 -33.92
N LEU A 525 2.44 18.30 -33.10
CA LEU A 525 2.34 18.86 -31.75
C LEU A 525 1.87 20.32 -31.77
N GLU A 526 2.34 21.14 -32.70
CA GLU A 526 1.86 22.52 -32.90
C GLU A 526 0.38 22.55 -33.30
N SER A 527 -0.07 21.65 -34.18
CA SER A 527 -1.50 21.59 -34.56
C SER A 527 -2.39 21.26 -33.35
N ILE A 528 -1.92 20.43 -32.42
CA ILE A 528 -2.60 20.12 -31.17
C ILE A 528 -2.75 21.40 -30.31
N THR A 529 -1.74 22.27 -30.25
CA THR A 529 -1.83 23.53 -29.49
C THR A 529 -2.89 24.47 -30.04
N HIS A 530 -3.25 24.34 -31.33
CA HIS A 530 -4.30 25.10 -31.99
C HIS A 530 -5.69 24.42 -31.98
N GLY A 531 -5.81 23.33 -31.18
CA GLY A 531 -7.07 22.65 -30.97
C GLY A 531 -7.41 21.54 -31.97
N ALA A 532 -6.44 21.07 -32.76
CA ALA A 532 -6.63 19.87 -33.56
C ALA A 532 -6.77 18.62 -32.64
N PHE A 533 -7.58 17.66 -33.08
CA PHE A 533 -7.82 16.37 -32.41
C PHE A 533 -8.56 16.45 -31.06
N GLY A 534 -9.29 17.55 -30.78
CA GLY A 534 -10.08 17.74 -29.56
C GLY A 534 -9.46 18.72 -28.55
N ASP A 535 -10.06 18.83 -27.35
CA ASP A 535 -9.57 19.73 -26.28
C ASP A 535 -8.44 19.03 -25.51
N ILE A 536 -7.27 18.90 -26.15
CA ILE A 536 -6.10 18.25 -25.57
C ILE A 536 -5.37 19.22 -24.63
N LYS A 537 -5.24 18.85 -23.36
CA LYS A 537 -4.56 19.65 -22.33
C LYS A 537 -3.11 19.27 -22.17
N ARG A 538 -2.76 18.02 -22.47
CA ARG A 538 -1.39 17.52 -22.39
C ARG A 538 -1.13 16.40 -23.40
N VAL A 539 0.03 16.46 -24.05
CA VAL A 539 0.66 15.33 -24.71
C VAL A 539 2.02 15.16 -24.09
N LYS A 540 2.43 13.93 -23.82
CA LYS A 540 3.78 13.61 -23.34
C LYS A 540 4.25 12.33 -24.03
N GLY A 541 5.50 12.29 -24.45
CA GLY A 541 5.99 11.09 -25.12
C GLY A 541 7.48 11.03 -25.31
N LEU A 542 7.90 9.82 -25.66
CA LEU A 542 9.25 9.48 -26.08
C LEU A 542 9.20 8.90 -27.50
N ALA A 543 10.06 9.35 -28.38
CA ALA A 543 10.14 8.86 -29.74
C ALA A 543 11.58 8.56 -30.14
N ARG A 544 11.78 7.61 -31.04
CA ARG A 544 13.07 7.39 -31.69
C ARG A 544 13.16 8.28 -32.93
N SER A 545 14.29 8.91 -33.15
CA SER A 545 14.59 9.64 -34.40
C SER A 545 15.94 9.24 -34.93
N GLY A 546 16.27 9.69 -36.16
CA GLY A 546 17.58 9.43 -36.75
C GLY A 546 18.77 9.99 -35.93
N ALA A 547 18.54 11.00 -35.11
CA ALA A 547 19.52 11.62 -34.23
C ALA A 547 19.55 11.05 -32.79
N GLY A 548 18.73 10.04 -32.48
CA GLY A 548 18.61 9.45 -31.14
C GLY A 548 17.21 9.51 -30.60
N TRP A 549 17.08 9.61 -29.29
CA TRP A 549 15.76 9.70 -28.62
C TRP A 549 15.34 11.15 -28.43
N LEU A 550 14.03 11.38 -28.59
CA LEU A 550 13.37 12.66 -28.39
C LEU A 550 12.33 12.51 -27.27
N HIS A 551 12.32 13.47 -26.37
CA HIS A 551 11.20 13.71 -25.47
C HIS A 551 10.35 14.83 -26.03
N PHE A 552 9.04 14.63 -26.13
CA PHE A 552 8.10 15.64 -26.57
C PHE A 552 6.99 15.87 -25.53
N ASP A 553 6.58 17.13 -25.42
CA ASP A 553 5.53 17.55 -24.48
C ASP A 553 4.69 18.69 -25.13
N VAL A 554 3.36 18.58 -25.00
CA VAL A 554 2.44 19.70 -25.25
C VAL A 554 1.75 20.01 -23.92
N ALA A 555 1.90 21.23 -23.44
CA ALA A 555 1.31 21.66 -22.20
C ALA A 555 1.19 23.19 -22.14
N GLY A 556 0.07 23.69 -21.59
CA GLY A 556 -0.18 25.14 -21.49
C GLY A 556 -0.17 25.84 -22.85
N GLY A 557 -0.70 25.21 -23.89
CA GLY A 557 -0.76 25.73 -25.25
C GLY A 557 0.59 25.83 -25.97
N ARG A 558 1.59 25.08 -25.58
CA ARG A 558 2.94 25.06 -26.18
C ARG A 558 3.43 23.66 -26.45
N ALA A 559 4.06 23.49 -27.60
CA ALA A 559 4.75 22.27 -27.97
C ALA A 559 6.25 22.40 -27.65
N SER A 560 6.86 21.31 -27.19
CA SER A 560 8.31 21.22 -26.99
C SER A 560 8.85 19.87 -27.45
N LEU A 561 10.04 19.89 -28.02
CA LEU A 561 10.77 18.72 -28.48
C LEU A 561 12.21 18.84 -28.01
N THR A 562 12.71 17.86 -27.27
CA THR A 562 14.07 17.91 -26.69
C THR A 562 14.77 16.57 -26.85
N ALA A 563 16.10 16.61 -27.04
CA ALA A 563 16.91 15.40 -27.04
C ALA A 563 16.85 14.71 -25.69
N PHE A 564 16.75 13.40 -25.70
CA PHE A 564 16.60 12.58 -24.49
C PHE A 564 17.60 11.41 -24.50
N ALA A 565 18.25 11.17 -23.37
CA ALA A 565 19.11 10.01 -23.17
C ALA A 565 18.29 8.87 -22.54
N ALA A 566 17.76 7.99 -23.40
CA ALA A 566 16.90 6.91 -22.93
C ALA A 566 17.69 5.80 -22.21
N PRO A 567 17.17 5.24 -21.10
CA PRO A 567 17.67 4.03 -20.48
C PRO A 567 17.65 2.83 -21.44
N LYS A 568 18.43 1.78 -21.11
CA LYS A 568 18.38 0.53 -21.89
C LYS A 568 17.01 -0.13 -21.73
N GLY A 569 16.35 -0.43 -22.84
CA GLY A 569 15.05 -1.10 -22.87
C GLY A 569 13.86 -0.14 -22.91
N GLU A 570 14.07 1.18 -23.00
CA GLU A 570 13.00 2.16 -23.14
C GLU A 570 12.16 1.95 -24.40
N VAL A 571 10.85 2.15 -24.28
CA VAL A 571 9.86 2.00 -25.37
C VAL A 571 9.39 3.39 -25.82
N ALA A 572 9.36 3.59 -27.13
CA ALA A 572 8.85 4.82 -27.71
C ALA A 572 7.31 4.84 -27.64
N ARG A 573 6.73 5.93 -27.10
CA ARG A 573 5.30 6.00 -26.75
C ARG A 573 4.81 7.43 -26.64
N ALA A 574 3.50 7.61 -26.79
CA ALA A 574 2.81 8.86 -26.57
C ALA A 574 1.64 8.67 -25.61
N VAL A 575 1.42 9.63 -24.75
CA VAL A 575 0.31 9.73 -23.82
C VAL A 575 -0.38 11.08 -24.01
N VAL A 576 -1.69 11.06 -24.14
CA VAL A 576 -2.52 12.23 -24.41
C VAL A 576 -3.62 12.33 -23.35
N ILE A 577 -3.80 13.53 -22.79
CA ILE A 577 -4.82 13.81 -21.80
C ILE A 577 -5.65 15.00 -22.27
N GLY A 578 -6.97 14.83 -22.34
CA GLY A 578 -7.85 15.86 -22.86
C GLY A 578 -9.32 15.51 -22.71
N ARG A 579 -10.17 16.31 -23.37
CA ARG A 579 -11.61 16.07 -23.53
C ARG A 579 -11.93 15.86 -24.98
N ASN A 580 -12.86 14.95 -25.27
CA ASN A 580 -13.27 14.66 -26.64
C ASN A 580 -12.10 14.39 -27.59
N ILE A 581 -11.14 13.55 -27.15
CA ILE A 581 -9.96 13.22 -27.95
C ILE A 581 -10.37 12.43 -29.20
N GLU A 582 -9.99 12.92 -30.38
CA GLU A 582 -10.19 12.26 -31.68
C GLU A 582 -9.07 11.24 -31.91
N GLU A 583 -9.13 10.10 -31.20
CA GLU A 583 -8.06 9.11 -31.06
C GLU A 583 -7.57 8.56 -32.41
N ARG A 584 -8.49 8.27 -33.32
CA ARG A 584 -8.16 7.69 -34.65
C ARG A 584 -7.39 8.67 -35.54
N GLU A 585 -7.77 9.93 -35.53
CA GLU A 585 -7.16 10.97 -36.31
C GLU A 585 -5.81 11.36 -35.77
N LEU A 586 -5.70 11.46 -34.44
CA LEU A 586 -4.45 11.71 -33.74
C LEU A 586 -3.46 10.56 -33.96
N HIS A 587 -3.90 9.31 -33.85
CA HIS A 587 -3.06 8.14 -34.11
C HIS A 587 -2.54 8.13 -35.56
N ALA A 588 -3.40 8.39 -36.53
CA ALA A 588 -3.02 8.49 -37.94
C ALA A 588 -1.98 9.60 -38.18
N ALA A 589 -2.15 10.76 -37.53
CA ALA A 589 -1.21 11.87 -37.62
C ALA A 589 0.17 11.52 -37.03
N LEU A 590 0.21 10.85 -35.89
CA LEU A 590 1.47 10.38 -35.28
C LEU A 590 2.16 9.31 -36.11
N LEU A 591 1.40 8.36 -36.70
CA LEU A 591 1.95 7.36 -37.62
C LEU A 591 2.49 7.97 -38.90
N ALA A 592 1.87 9.04 -39.40
CA ALA A 592 2.35 9.74 -40.60
C ALA A 592 3.72 10.41 -40.39
N CYS A 593 4.13 10.66 -39.15
CA CYS A 593 5.47 11.17 -38.81
C CYS A 593 6.58 10.11 -38.94
N ALA A 594 6.23 8.83 -39.18
CA ALA A 594 7.22 7.77 -39.31
C ALA A 594 8.17 8.03 -40.53
N VAL A 595 9.47 7.88 -40.30
CA VAL A 595 10.47 7.99 -41.36
C VAL A 595 10.24 6.84 -42.33
N LYS A 596 9.87 7.15 -43.57
CA LYS A 596 9.81 6.14 -44.65
C LYS A 596 11.23 5.66 -44.91
N LEU A 597 11.51 4.41 -44.53
CA LEU A 597 12.74 3.75 -45.01
C LEU A 597 12.74 3.85 -46.52
N ALA A 598 13.74 4.56 -47.08
CA ALA A 598 13.97 4.55 -48.52
C ALA A 598 14.17 3.09 -48.94
N ALA A 599 13.28 2.62 -49.83
CA ALA A 599 13.25 1.26 -50.37
C ALA A 599 14.53 0.94 -51.16
#